data_4cb4c5b31e0532160a0b0e1c275109ba
#
_entry.id   4cb4c5b31e0532160a0b0e1c275109ba
#
_cell.length_a   1.000
_cell.length_b   1.000
_cell.length_c   1.000
_cell.angle_alpha   90.00
_cell.angle_beta   90.00
_cell.angle_gamma   90.00
#
_symmetry.space_group_name_H-M   'P 1'
#
loop_
_entity.id
_entity.type
_entity.pdbx_description
1 polymer ?
#
loop_
_entity_poly.entity_id
_entity_poly.type
_entity_poly.pdbx_seq_one_letter_code
_entity_poly.pdbx_strand_id
1 'polypeptide(L)'
;CLLSRGLGDVYKRQNGEIALGKNPLIGFMTWEGYNYEDAVLLSERLVRDDVYTSIHIEEYETEARDTKLGPEEITRDLPSTGSDAVKDLDENGIIRVGAEVRAGDILVGKVTPKGETELTAEERLLRAIFGEKAREVRDTSLKVPHGAYGIVVAVKTFTRENGDELSPGVNKSVRIYIAQKRKIGVGDKMAGRHGNKGVVSRV
;
A
#
# COMPACT_ATOMS: atom_id res chain seq x y z
N CYS A 1 -14.58 2.66 3.10
CA CYS A 1 -14.82 4.10 3.22
C CYS A 1 -15.12 4.59 4.65
N LEU A 2 -15.75 3.77 5.50
CA LEU A 2 -16.05 4.12 6.90
C LEU A 2 -14.82 4.03 7.81
N LEU A 3 -13.92 3.07 7.58
CA LEU A 3 -12.67 2.92 8.36
C LEU A 3 -11.66 4.04 8.03
N SER A 4 -11.59 4.50 6.77
CA SER A 4 -10.76 5.63 6.40
C SER A 4 -11.24 6.95 6.99
N ARG A 5 -12.55 7.11 7.19
CA ARG A 5 -13.11 8.27 7.91
C ARG A 5 -12.79 8.23 9.40
N GLY A 6 -12.92 7.06 10.06
CA GLY A 6 -12.62 6.92 11.48
C GLY A 6 -11.13 7.14 11.80
N LEU A 7 -10.23 6.53 11.04
CA LEU A 7 -8.78 6.75 11.19
C LEU A 7 -8.37 8.18 10.83
N GLY A 8 -8.92 8.75 9.75
CA GLY A 8 -8.67 10.13 9.39
C GLY A 8 -9.11 11.14 10.46
N ASP A 9 -10.20 10.86 11.16
CA ASP A 9 -10.66 11.70 12.28
C ASP A 9 -9.75 11.59 13.51
N VAL A 10 -9.22 10.40 13.82
CA VAL A 10 -8.29 10.20 14.95
C VAL A 10 -6.99 10.98 14.73
N TYR A 11 -6.45 10.98 13.51
CA TYR A 11 -5.21 11.72 13.20
C TYR A 11 -5.41 13.22 13.03
N LYS A 12 -6.61 13.67 12.69
CA LYS A 12 -6.93 15.10 12.54
C LYS A 12 -7.37 15.77 13.84
N ARG A 13 -7.62 14.99 14.89
CA ARG A 13 -8.08 15.46 16.17
C ARG A 13 -7.18 14.95 17.29
N GLN A 14 -6.63 15.87 18.08
CA GLN A 14 -5.92 15.54 19.32
C GLN A 14 -6.80 15.96 20.49
N ASN A 15 -6.98 15.06 21.45
CA ASN A 15 -7.86 15.28 22.63
C ASN A 15 -9.31 15.71 22.26
N GLY A 16 -9.85 15.22 21.14
CA GLY A 16 -11.17 15.61 20.65
C GLY A 16 -11.23 16.94 19.90
N GLU A 17 -10.12 17.64 19.73
CA GLU A 17 -10.00 18.92 19.05
C GLU A 17 -9.35 18.76 17.66
N ILE A 18 -9.71 19.64 16.72
CA ILE A 18 -9.11 19.65 15.38
C ILE A 18 -7.65 20.12 15.48
N ALA A 19 -6.72 19.29 14.99
CA ALA A 19 -5.27 19.53 15.03
C ALA A 19 -4.65 19.38 13.63
N LEU A 20 -5.10 20.22 12.69
CA LEU A 20 -4.73 20.12 11.26
C LEU A 20 -3.41 20.81 10.90
N GLY A 21 -2.75 21.45 11.83
CA GLY A 21 -1.54 22.20 11.53
C GLY A 21 -0.86 22.74 12.77
N LYS A 22 0.07 23.66 12.55
CA LYS A 22 0.84 24.36 13.59
C LYS A 22 0.88 25.85 13.33
N ASN A 23 1.16 26.64 14.37
CA ASN A 23 1.40 28.06 14.25
C ASN A 23 2.91 28.31 14.10
N PRO A 24 3.44 28.49 12.88
CA PRO A 24 4.84 28.81 12.66
C PRO A 24 5.08 30.32 12.79
N LEU A 25 6.33 30.71 12.96
CA LEU A 25 6.76 32.10 12.78
C LEU A 25 6.79 32.42 11.29
N ILE A 26 6.15 33.48 10.87
CA ILE A 26 6.09 33.95 9.49
C ILE A 26 6.79 35.31 9.37
N GLY A 27 7.69 35.41 8.40
CA GLY A 27 8.30 36.69 7.99
C GLY A 27 7.69 37.15 6.67
N PHE A 28 7.33 38.43 6.60
CA PHE A 28 6.82 39.07 5.39
C PHE A 28 7.92 39.92 4.76
N MET A 29 8.48 39.47 3.67
CA MET A 29 9.52 40.17 2.94
C MET A 29 9.63 39.63 1.54
N THR A 30 10.25 40.36 0.63
CA THR A 30 10.61 39.82 -0.70
C THR A 30 11.83 38.92 -0.59
N TRP A 31 11.79 37.76 -1.29
CA TRP A 31 12.89 36.79 -1.28
C TRP A 31 13.18 36.25 -2.68
N GLU A 32 14.07 36.92 -3.40
CA GLU A 32 14.57 36.48 -4.72
C GLU A 32 13.46 36.08 -5.73
N GLY A 33 12.25 36.57 -5.57
CA GLY A 33 11.10 36.22 -6.40
C GLY A 33 10.43 34.87 -6.07
N TYR A 34 10.99 34.06 -5.17
CA TYR A 34 10.42 32.76 -4.81
C TYR A 34 9.12 32.83 -4.02
N ASN A 35 8.74 33.99 -3.53
CA ASN A 35 7.48 34.24 -2.83
C ASN A 35 6.57 35.23 -3.59
N TYR A 36 6.69 35.26 -4.93
CA TYR A 36 5.83 36.06 -5.79
C TYR A 36 4.41 35.50 -5.80
N GLU A 37 3.40 36.37 -5.72
CA GLU A 37 1.99 36.03 -5.60
C GLU A 37 1.69 35.08 -4.41
N ASP A 38 1.13 33.90 -4.69
CA ASP A 38 0.75 32.91 -3.70
C ASP A 38 1.91 31.95 -3.35
N ALA A 39 3.12 32.19 -3.83
CA ALA A 39 4.28 31.35 -3.53
C ALA A 39 4.82 31.63 -2.11
N VAL A 40 5.20 30.56 -1.43
CA VAL A 40 5.78 30.62 -0.09
C VAL A 40 7.08 29.83 -0.01
N LEU A 41 8.01 30.31 0.80
CA LEU A 41 9.21 29.55 1.16
C LEU A 41 9.05 28.93 2.53
N LEU A 42 9.65 27.78 2.71
CA LEU A 42 9.70 27.10 3.99
C LEU A 42 11.15 27.00 4.48
N SER A 43 11.33 27.12 5.79
CA SER A 43 12.59 26.73 6.41
C SER A 43 12.75 25.21 6.36
N GLU A 44 13.93 24.72 6.01
CA GLU A 44 14.28 23.30 6.06
C GLU A 44 14.00 22.67 7.44
N ARG A 45 14.09 23.47 8.50
CA ARG A 45 13.76 23.03 9.85
C ARG A 45 12.35 22.45 9.97
N LEU A 46 11.35 23.02 9.25
CA LEU A 46 9.97 22.51 9.27
C LEU A 46 9.86 21.11 8.66
N VAL A 47 10.67 20.82 7.64
CA VAL A 47 10.72 19.50 7.01
C VAL A 47 11.51 18.52 7.87
N ARG A 48 12.65 18.95 8.42
CA ARG A 48 13.51 18.11 9.26
C ARG A 48 12.81 17.70 10.56
N ASP A 49 12.16 18.66 11.23
CA ASP A 49 11.51 18.45 12.52
C ASP A 49 10.07 17.88 12.34
N ASP A 50 9.70 17.43 11.15
CA ASP A 50 8.39 16.81 10.83
C ASP A 50 7.18 17.70 11.21
N VAL A 51 7.28 19.02 11.12
CA VAL A 51 6.23 19.94 11.59
C VAL A 51 4.95 19.81 10.76
N TYR A 52 5.08 19.67 9.44
CA TYR A 52 3.97 19.49 8.49
C TYR A 52 4.00 18.13 7.83
N THR A 53 4.47 17.13 8.52
CA THR A 53 4.46 15.75 8.05
C THR A 53 3.09 15.12 8.28
N SER A 54 2.59 14.42 7.29
CA SER A 54 1.33 13.68 7.34
C SER A 54 1.56 12.19 7.20
N ILE A 55 0.68 11.40 7.82
CA ILE A 55 0.66 9.94 7.68
C ILE A 55 -0.58 9.59 6.87
N HIS A 56 -0.36 8.88 5.76
CA HIS A 56 -1.40 8.36 4.91
C HIS A 56 -1.44 6.85 5.05
N ILE A 57 -2.62 6.31 5.35
CA ILE A 57 -2.83 4.86 5.44
C ILE A 57 -3.65 4.44 4.23
N GLU A 58 -3.06 3.57 3.42
CA GLU A 58 -3.69 2.97 2.24
C GLU A 58 -4.06 1.52 2.53
N GLU A 59 -5.23 1.11 2.07
CA GLU A 59 -5.75 -0.25 2.19
C GLU A 59 -5.57 -0.99 0.87
N TYR A 60 -4.95 -2.15 0.93
CA TYR A 60 -4.80 -3.07 -0.19
C TYR A 60 -5.54 -4.37 0.15
N GLU A 61 -6.44 -4.78 -0.74
CA GLU A 61 -7.25 -5.98 -0.55
C GLU A 61 -7.02 -6.98 -1.69
N THR A 62 -6.96 -8.23 -1.33
CA THR A 62 -6.99 -9.34 -2.28
C THR A 62 -7.87 -10.46 -1.77
N GLU A 63 -8.50 -11.16 -2.70
CA GLU A 63 -9.39 -12.27 -2.42
C GLU A 63 -8.92 -13.53 -3.14
N ALA A 64 -9.05 -14.67 -2.49
CA ALA A 64 -8.91 -15.98 -3.11
C ALA A 64 -10.30 -16.53 -3.41
N ARG A 65 -10.59 -16.74 -4.69
CA ARG A 65 -11.90 -17.15 -5.20
C ARG A 65 -11.86 -18.54 -5.80
N ASP A 66 -13.02 -19.19 -5.82
CA ASP A 66 -13.19 -20.41 -6.61
C ASP A 66 -13.29 -20.05 -8.10
N THR A 67 -12.44 -20.67 -8.91
CA THR A 67 -12.49 -20.54 -10.37
C THR A 67 -12.95 -21.84 -11.00
N LYS A 68 -13.36 -21.80 -12.27
CA LYS A 68 -13.76 -23.01 -13.03
C LYS A 68 -12.62 -24.03 -13.15
N LEU A 69 -11.37 -23.61 -12.98
CA LEU A 69 -10.18 -24.44 -13.09
C LEU A 69 -9.66 -24.96 -11.75
N GLY A 70 -10.28 -24.50 -10.66
CA GLY A 70 -9.90 -24.82 -9.29
C GLY A 70 -9.88 -23.58 -8.41
N PRO A 71 -9.74 -23.74 -7.10
CA PRO A 71 -9.65 -22.61 -6.17
C PRO A 71 -8.32 -21.87 -6.33
N GLU A 72 -8.37 -20.55 -6.19
CA GLU A 72 -7.17 -19.73 -5.97
C GLU A 72 -6.61 -20.01 -4.59
N GLU A 73 -5.30 -20.01 -4.46
CA GLU A 73 -4.62 -20.30 -3.19
C GLU A 73 -3.69 -19.14 -2.81
N ILE A 74 -3.75 -18.75 -1.52
CA ILE A 74 -2.79 -17.80 -0.95
C ILE A 74 -1.66 -18.61 -0.33
N THR A 75 -0.44 -18.45 -0.85
CA THR A 75 0.72 -19.24 -0.48
C THR A 75 2.01 -18.43 -0.61
N ARG A 76 3.02 -18.83 0.15
CA ARG A 76 4.39 -18.33 0.01
C ARG A 76 5.14 -18.98 -1.16
N ASP A 77 4.71 -20.17 -1.58
CA ASP A 77 5.34 -20.93 -2.65
C ASP A 77 4.89 -20.42 -4.02
N LEU A 78 5.64 -19.46 -4.54
CA LEU A 78 5.35 -18.76 -5.79
C LEU A 78 6.25 -19.28 -6.92
N PRO A 79 5.68 -19.63 -8.08
CA PRO A 79 6.48 -20.04 -9.22
C PRO A 79 7.34 -18.88 -9.72
N SER A 80 8.59 -19.16 -10.05
CA SER A 80 9.54 -18.21 -10.64
C SER A 80 9.89 -17.00 -9.80
N THR A 81 9.67 -17.06 -8.47
CA THR A 81 9.98 -15.96 -7.54
C THR A 81 11.19 -16.32 -6.69
N GLY A 82 12.17 -15.43 -6.64
CA GLY A 82 13.37 -15.62 -5.82
C GLY A 82 13.08 -15.53 -4.32
N SER A 83 13.92 -16.16 -3.51
CA SER A 83 13.81 -16.18 -2.04
C SER A 83 13.76 -14.78 -1.41
N ASP A 84 14.44 -13.80 -2.01
CA ASP A 84 14.49 -12.43 -1.50
C ASP A 84 13.15 -11.70 -1.60
N ALA A 85 12.37 -11.99 -2.64
CA ALA A 85 11.06 -11.37 -2.84
C ALA A 85 9.99 -11.88 -1.87
N VAL A 86 10.21 -13.03 -1.25
CA VAL A 86 9.27 -13.65 -0.30
C VAL A 86 9.77 -13.63 1.15
N LYS A 87 10.89 -12.95 1.42
CA LYS A 87 11.52 -12.92 2.76
C LYS A 87 10.61 -12.34 3.86
N ASP A 88 9.81 -11.33 3.50
CA ASP A 88 8.91 -10.63 4.43
C ASP A 88 7.49 -11.24 4.48
N LEU A 89 7.26 -12.34 3.75
CA LEU A 89 6.02 -13.11 3.82
C LEU A 89 6.09 -14.15 4.96
N ASP A 90 4.98 -14.32 5.64
CA ASP A 90 4.79 -15.39 6.62
C ASP A 90 4.62 -16.77 5.94
N GLU A 91 4.40 -17.82 6.72
CA GLU A 91 4.16 -19.18 6.22
C GLU A 91 2.89 -19.28 5.38
N ASN A 92 1.94 -18.38 5.59
CA ASN A 92 0.67 -18.32 4.86
C ASN A 92 0.77 -17.46 3.58
N GLY A 93 1.94 -16.95 3.22
CA GLY A 93 2.13 -16.09 2.07
C GLY A 93 1.64 -14.66 2.23
N ILE A 94 1.48 -14.17 3.46
CA ILE A 94 1.00 -12.83 3.77
C ILE A 94 2.15 -12.03 4.38
N ILE A 95 2.27 -10.76 4.02
CA ILE A 95 3.34 -9.90 4.54
C ILE A 95 3.20 -9.65 6.04
N ARG A 96 4.32 -9.66 6.76
CA ARG A 96 4.36 -9.40 8.21
C ARG A 96 4.12 -7.92 8.53
N VAL A 97 3.49 -7.67 9.67
CA VAL A 97 3.35 -6.32 10.23
C VAL A 97 4.72 -5.77 10.59
N GLY A 98 4.96 -4.50 10.29
CA GLY A 98 6.24 -3.82 10.50
C GLY A 98 7.23 -3.95 9.33
N ALA A 99 6.89 -4.68 8.26
CA ALA A 99 7.73 -4.75 7.07
C ALA A 99 7.72 -3.41 6.32
N GLU A 100 8.90 -2.97 5.89
CA GLU A 100 9.03 -1.88 4.93
C GLU A 100 8.78 -2.40 3.53
N VAL A 101 7.92 -1.73 2.78
CA VAL A 101 7.55 -2.11 1.43
C VAL A 101 7.79 -0.98 0.43
N ARG A 102 8.15 -1.39 -0.78
CA ARG A 102 8.37 -0.50 -1.93
C ARG A 102 7.60 -1.01 -3.15
N ALA A 103 7.48 -0.17 -4.16
CA ALA A 103 6.84 -0.54 -5.41
C ALA A 103 7.41 -1.85 -5.98
N GLY A 104 6.53 -2.80 -6.26
CA GLY A 104 6.87 -4.13 -6.78
C GLY A 104 7.01 -5.23 -5.73
N ASP A 105 7.14 -4.90 -4.44
CA ASP A 105 7.19 -5.89 -3.37
C ASP A 105 5.87 -6.65 -3.25
N ILE A 106 5.94 -7.94 -2.88
CA ILE A 106 4.78 -8.80 -2.75
C ILE A 106 4.16 -8.61 -1.37
N LEU A 107 2.87 -8.25 -1.37
CA LEU A 107 2.07 -8.11 -0.16
C LEU A 107 1.38 -9.42 0.22
N VAL A 108 0.80 -10.09 -0.77
CA VAL A 108 0.15 -11.40 -0.61
C VAL A 108 0.55 -12.27 -1.78
N GLY A 109 1.16 -13.40 -1.50
CA GLY A 109 1.44 -14.43 -2.49
C GLY A 109 0.16 -15.15 -2.85
N LYS A 110 -0.26 -15.07 -4.12
CA LYS A 110 -1.44 -15.75 -4.63
C LYS A 110 -1.15 -16.45 -5.94
N VAL A 111 -1.67 -17.65 -6.08
CA VAL A 111 -1.57 -18.45 -7.29
C VAL A 111 -2.96 -18.82 -7.79
N THR A 112 -3.13 -18.78 -9.10
CA THR A 112 -4.37 -19.15 -9.78
C THR A 112 -4.09 -20.34 -10.70
N PRO A 113 -4.92 -21.40 -10.70
CA PRO A 113 -4.76 -22.51 -11.61
C PRO A 113 -4.83 -22.07 -13.09
N LYS A 114 -3.92 -22.58 -13.93
CA LYS A 114 -3.94 -22.36 -15.38
C LYS A 114 -4.83 -23.40 -16.08
N GLY A 115 -5.49 -22.96 -17.16
CA GLY A 115 -6.17 -23.88 -18.09
C GLY A 115 -5.20 -24.56 -19.05
N GLU A 116 -5.55 -25.76 -19.53
CA GLU A 116 -4.73 -26.52 -20.47
C GLU A 116 -4.41 -25.77 -21.79
N THR A 117 -5.26 -24.81 -22.16
CA THR A 117 -5.09 -24.01 -23.38
C THR A 117 -4.04 -22.90 -23.25
N GLU A 118 -3.64 -22.55 -22.04
CA GLU A 118 -2.66 -21.48 -21.77
C GLU A 118 -1.22 -21.99 -21.64
N LEU A 119 -1.02 -23.30 -21.81
CA LEU A 119 0.29 -23.91 -21.76
C LEU A 119 1.13 -23.59 -22.98
N THR A 120 2.35 -23.13 -22.78
CA THR A 120 3.35 -23.03 -23.86
C THR A 120 3.75 -24.42 -24.36
N ALA A 121 4.28 -24.49 -25.58
CA ALA A 121 4.75 -25.78 -26.14
C ALA A 121 5.85 -26.42 -25.26
N GLU A 122 6.68 -25.62 -24.63
CA GLU A 122 7.74 -26.03 -23.70
C GLU A 122 7.19 -26.61 -22.40
N GLU A 123 6.16 -25.98 -21.82
CA GLU A 123 5.47 -26.47 -20.62
C GLU A 123 4.74 -27.81 -20.88
N ARG A 124 4.12 -27.96 -22.06
CA ARG A 124 3.51 -29.26 -22.48
C ARG A 124 4.54 -30.38 -22.60
N LEU A 125 5.74 -30.04 -23.12
CA LEU A 125 6.82 -31.03 -23.27
C LEU A 125 7.37 -31.43 -21.90
N LEU A 126 7.59 -30.47 -20.99
CA LEU A 126 8.03 -30.74 -19.62
C LEU A 126 7.01 -31.61 -18.85
N ARG A 127 5.72 -31.37 -19.04
CA ARG A 127 4.66 -32.19 -18.45
C ARG A 127 4.71 -33.63 -18.97
N ALA A 128 4.93 -33.82 -20.27
CA ALA A 128 5.03 -35.14 -20.86
C ALA A 128 6.28 -35.91 -20.36
N ILE A 129 7.37 -35.24 -20.04
CA ILE A 129 8.63 -35.86 -19.60
C ILE A 129 8.66 -36.12 -18.09
N PHE A 130 8.20 -35.15 -17.27
CA PHE A 130 8.34 -35.16 -15.82
C PHE A 130 7.07 -35.49 -15.03
N GLY A 131 5.95 -35.73 -15.72
CA GLY A 131 4.66 -36.03 -15.09
C GLY A 131 4.00 -34.85 -14.40
N GLU A 132 2.85 -35.09 -13.72
CA GLU A 132 1.97 -34.06 -13.14
C GLU A 132 2.54 -33.23 -11.98
N LYS A 133 3.82 -33.30 -11.70
CA LYS A 133 4.43 -32.61 -10.53
C LYS A 133 4.67 -31.10 -10.70
N ALA A 134 4.58 -30.56 -11.91
CA ALA A 134 4.58 -29.13 -12.10
C ALA A 134 3.14 -28.61 -11.89
N ARG A 135 2.82 -28.10 -10.73
CA ARG A 135 1.56 -27.36 -10.49
C ARG A 135 1.49 -26.24 -11.52
N GLU A 136 0.56 -26.36 -12.45
CA GLU A 136 0.30 -25.34 -13.46
C GLU A 136 -0.49 -24.21 -12.83
N VAL A 137 0.23 -23.33 -12.15
CA VAL A 137 -0.35 -22.16 -11.52
C VAL A 137 0.29 -20.89 -12.08
N ARG A 138 -0.52 -19.86 -12.17
CA ARG A 138 -0.08 -18.53 -12.55
C ARG A 138 0.08 -17.70 -11.28
N ASP A 139 1.18 -16.96 -11.18
CA ASP A 139 1.37 -15.95 -10.13
C ASP A 139 0.38 -14.78 -10.34
N THR A 140 -0.52 -14.61 -9.40
CA THR A 140 -1.50 -13.52 -9.33
C THR A 140 -1.36 -12.75 -8.01
N SER A 141 -0.17 -12.74 -7.46
CA SER A 141 0.15 -12.10 -6.18
C SER A 141 -0.18 -10.60 -6.18
N LEU A 142 -0.67 -10.13 -5.05
CA LEU A 142 -0.87 -8.71 -4.82
C LEU A 142 0.50 -8.06 -4.57
N LYS A 143 0.86 -7.11 -5.42
CA LYS A 143 2.11 -6.34 -5.32
C LYS A 143 1.82 -4.88 -5.01
N VAL A 144 2.78 -4.23 -4.35
CA VAL A 144 2.74 -2.78 -4.11
C VAL A 144 2.77 -2.04 -5.45
N PRO A 145 1.79 -1.18 -5.76
CA PRO A 145 1.76 -0.44 -7.01
C PRO A 145 2.89 0.59 -7.10
N HIS A 146 3.16 1.04 -8.33
CA HIS A 146 4.17 2.07 -8.56
C HIS A 146 3.84 3.37 -7.82
N GLY A 147 4.86 3.94 -7.19
CA GLY A 147 4.75 5.17 -6.41
C GLY A 147 4.27 4.98 -4.97
N ALA A 148 3.83 3.78 -4.60
CA ALA A 148 3.49 3.46 -3.22
C ALA A 148 4.74 2.90 -2.49
N TYR A 149 4.87 3.28 -1.23
CA TYR A 149 5.89 2.79 -0.30
C TYR A 149 5.38 3.02 1.12
N GLY A 150 5.95 2.35 2.08
CA GLY A 150 5.59 2.59 3.48
C GLY A 150 5.91 1.42 4.39
N ILE A 151 5.23 1.38 5.52
CA ILE A 151 5.36 0.33 6.53
C ILE A 151 4.00 -0.34 6.71
N VAL A 152 3.98 -1.66 6.73
CA VAL A 152 2.76 -2.42 7.02
C VAL A 152 2.38 -2.24 8.49
N VAL A 153 1.24 -1.62 8.75
CA VAL A 153 0.76 -1.33 10.12
C VAL A 153 -0.26 -2.32 10.62
N ALA A 154 -1.03 -2.93 9.74
CA ALA A 154 -2.00 -3.94 10.10
C ALA A 154 -2.27 -4.90 8.94
N VAL A 155 -2.60 -6.13 9.28
CA VAL A 155 -3.05 -7.16 8.37
C VAL A 155 -4.32 -7.78 8.96
N LYS A 156 -5.37 -7.91 8.15
CA LYS A 156 -6.61 -8.58 8.53
C LYS A 156 -6.90 -9.69 7.54
N THR A 157 -7.13 -10.87 8.05
CA THR A 157 -7.48 -12.04 7.25
C THR A 157 -8.88 -12.50 7.63
N PHE A 158 -9.72 -12.66 6.62
CA PHE A 158 -11.08 -13.15 6.73
C PHE A 158 -11.18 -14.50 6.02
N THR A 159 -11.75 -15.52 6.66
CA THR A 159 -11.89 -16.85 6.10
C THR A 159 -13.28 -17.39 6.39
N ARG A 160 -13.83 -18.17 5.45
CA ARG A 160 -15.11 -18.87 5.69
C ARG A 160 -15.06 -19.85 6.85
N GLU A 161 -13.90 -20.43 7.06
CA GLU A 161 -13.69 -21.37 8.17
C GLU A 161 -13.89 -20.72 9.54
N ASN A 162 -13.56 -19.44 9.66
CA ASN A 162 -13.76 -18.65 10.87
C ASN A 162 -15.19 -18.10 11.01
N GLY A 163 -16.07 -18.35 10.03
CA GLY A 163 -17.45 -17.84 10.05
C GLY A 163 -17.60 -16.40 9.56
N ASP A 164 -16.59 -15.84 8.91
CA ASP A 164 -16.66 -14.49 8.35
C ASP A 164 -17.61 -14.43 7.14
N GLU A 165 -18.40 -13.35 7.06
CA GLU A 165 -19.28 -13.09 5.91
C GLU A 165 -18.45 -12.64 4.71
N LEU A 166 -18.20 -13.55 3.78
CA LEU A 166 -17.50 -13.29 2.52
C LEU A 166 -18.48 -13.35 1.34
N SER A 167 -18.16 -12.62 0.28
CA SER A 167 -18.90 -12.66 -0.98
C SER A 167 -19.02 -14.09 -1.53
N PRO A 168 -20.09 -14.42 -2.26
CA PRO A 168 -20.23 -15.75 -2.88
C PRO A 168 -19.01 -16.10 -3.74
N GLY A 169 -18.46 -17.29 -3.56
CA GLY A 169 -17.28 -17.77 -4.30
C GLY A 169 -15.94 -17.29 -3.77
N VAL A 170 -15.90 -16.48 -2.71
CA VAL A 170 -14.66 -16.06 -2.02
C VAL A 170 -14.41 -16.99 -0.84
N ASN A 171 -13.22 -17.57 -0.74
CA ASN A 171 -12.81 -18.47 0.35
C ASN A 171 -11.99 -17.75 1.41
N LYS A 172 -11.15 -16.80 0.97
CA LYS A 172 -10.28 -16.02 1.86
C LYS A 172 -10.15 -14.60 1.32
N SER A 173 -10.24 -13.60 2.19
CA SER A 173 -9.92 -12.19 1.88
C SER A 173 -8.84 -11.70 2.83
N VAL A 174 -7.87 -10.97 2.29
CA VAL A 174 -6.78 -10.38 3.05
C VAL A 174 -6.74 -8.89 2.79
N ARG A 175 -6.77 -8.08 3.86
CA ARG A 175 -6.64 -6.63 3.83
C ARG A 175 -5.38 -6.22 4.53
N ILE A 176 -4.57 -5.42 3.85
CA ILE A 176 -3.29 -4.92 4.32
C ILE A 176 -3.34 -3.41 4.37
N TYR A 177 -2.92 -2.85 5.49
CA TYR A 177 -2.85 -1.42 5.72
C TYR A 177 -1.40 -0.98 5.72
N ILE A 178 -1.05 -0.07 4.79
CA ILE A 178 0.30 0.47 4.65
C ILE A 178 0.28 1.94 5.03
N ALA A 179 1.09 2.32 6.00
CA ALA A 179 1.28 3.70 6.42
C ALA A 179 2.45 4.33 5.65
N GLN A 180 2.16 5.42 4.97
CA GLN A 180 3.13 6.24 4.26
C GLN A 180 3.31 7.56 4.99
N LYS A 181 4.56 7.89 5.33
CA LYS A 181 4.93 9.18 5.91
C LYS A 181 5.27 10.16 4.78
N ARG A 182 4.48 11.21 4.62
CA ARG A 182 4.70 12.25 3.61
C ARG A 182 5.12 13.54 4.26
N LYS A 183 6.31 14.00 3.92
CA LYS A 183 6.84 15.31 4.33
C LYS A 183 6.38 16.39 3.38
N ILE A 184 6.25 17.61 3.88
CA ILE A 184 5.95 18.77 3.05
C ILE A 184 7.11 19.03 2.08
N GLY A 185 6.79 19.35 0.84
CA GLY A 185 7.75 19.58 -0.21
C GLY A 185 7.33 20.70 -1.18
N VAL A 186 8.19 21.00 -2.14
CA VAL A 186 7.91 21.96 -3.20
C VAL A 186 6.67 21.50 -4.00
N GLY A 187 5.75 22.42 -4.27
CA GLY A 187 4.49 22.15 -4.95
C GLY A 187 3.31 21.85 -4.03
N ASP A 188 3.54 21.62 -2.74
CA ASP A 188 2.45 21.40 -1.79
C ASP A 188 1.70 22.69 -1.49
N LYS A 189 0.40 22.58 -1.31
CA LYS A 189 -0.48 23.68 -0.97
C LYS A 189 -0.58 23.85 0.54
N MET A 190 -0.44 25.07 1.00
CA MET A 190 -0.63 25.46 2.39
C MET A 190 -1.70 26.53 2.51
N ALA A 191 -2.34 26.60 3.65
CA ALA A 191 -3.32 27.65 3.94
C ALA A 191 -3.31 28.01 5.42
N GLY A 192 -3.61 29.27 5.70
CA GLY A 192 -3.99 29.72 7.03
C GLY A 192 -5.47 29.51 7.30
N ARG A 193 -5.92 29.90 8.52
CA ARG A 193 -7.32 29.76 8.95
C ARG A 193 -8.28 30.78 8.32
N HIS A 194 -7.78 31.78 7.62
CA HIS A 194 -8.54 32.92 7.10
C HIS A 194 -8.64 32.93 5.57
N GLY A 195 -8.44 31.78 4.91
CA GLY A 195 -8.56 31.66 3.45
C GLY A 195 -7.30 32.08 2.68
N ASN A 196 -6.25 32.52 3.36
CA ASN A 196 -4.94 32.74 2.76
C ASN A 196 -4.31 31.41 2.38
N LYS A 197 -4.16 31.17 1.10
CA LYS A 197 -3.59 29.95 0.53
C LYS A 197 -2.29 30.27 -0.22
N GLY A 198 -1.41 29.31 -0.28
CA GLY A 198 -0.16 29.44 -1.02
C GLY A 198 0.41 28.08 -1.43
N VAL A 199 1.38 28.10 -2.31
CA VAL A 199 2.10 26.93 -2.80
C VAL A 199 3.56 27.04 -2.41
N VAL A 200 4.12 25.97 -1.87
CA VAL A 200 5.55 25.91 -1.52
C VAL A 200 6.39 25.96 -2.78
N SER A 201 7.18 27.02 -2.94
CA SER A 201 8.07 27.20 -4.08
C SER A 201 9.49 26.69 -3.80
N ARG A 202 9.94 26.80 -2.56
CA ARG A 202 11.28 26.37 -2.14
C ARG A 202 11.31 26.03 -0.65
N VAL A 203 12.16 25.10 -0.29
CA VAL A 203 12.56 24.75 1.08
C VAL A 203 14.00 25.16 1.29
#